data_5f18d7268bfbd8c563f722c8e1f74c20
#
_entry.id   5f18d7268bfbd8c563f722c8e1f74c20
#
_cell.length_a   1.000
_cell.length_b   1.000
_cell.length_c   1.000
_cell.angle_alpha   90.00
_cell.angle_beta   90.00
_cell.angle_gamma   90.00
#
_symmetry.space_group_name_H-M   'P 1'
#
loop_
_entity.id
_entity.type
_entity.pdbx_description
1 polymer ?
#
loop_
_entity_poly.entity_id
_entity_poly.type
_entity_poly.pdbx_seq_one_letter_code
_entity_poly.pdbx_strand_id
1 'polypeptide(L)'
;MTKDTNKPSSTEHLTPLSTQRAEKSEAGSGYKVDSLSSFRTLLHASFKSEDTEEWLDVYFTRPIGLAFALLWRRLGVTPNAVTILSIFLGVGAGVMFYFTDTLHNIIGIILLMLANFCDSTDGQLARLTNQRSMKGRCLDGFAGDVWFVAIYLAIVLRIWHQPIPGTTMSWGLWGLALAALAGFLSHSPQCSLSDYYRQIHLYFLKGRAGSELDSYEKEHAIVESLKGKKDVFWDRAFHSNYQHYCKSQEHRTPDFQRFHKALLARYGSIEQVPQDLKDRFLAGSRPLMPFTNLLTFNCRGILVYVTCLLNCPWVYLLVEVTLLNLAYVYMHKKHEALCREELNRLLSCSERKATYREKSVVYLFDFGGTLDTGGCHWGKMLWHGYERQAIPVSEAQFREAYVHAERTLGKQPIIKKEYTFRQMLEAKLQIEFDYLSAQGWLNVDAETARQMQTRLLADLYNKVKITIEANKCVLLQLQPQHRLGLVTNFYGNMSVVLKEFGLSNLFQTVTESAVVGVRKPDPQIFQRATETLGVSPSDAVVVGDSYTKDILPAHSIGCQTVWIKGEGWTDDEPSDCIADVIIHDLSELLVVKDKLKERISG
;
A
#
# COMPACT_ATOMS: atom_id res chain seq x y z
N MET A 1 -62.25 -38.80 -3.41
CA MET A 1 -62.55 -37.85 -4.50
C MET A 1 -61.61 -36.70 -4.34
N THR A 2 -60.60 -36.80 -5.09
CA THR A 2 -60.22 -35.95 -6.22
C THR A 2 -59.78 -34.54 -5.76
N LYS A 3 -58.64 -34.18 -5.98
CA LYS A 3 -57.63 -33.97 -7.02
C LYS A 3 -56.79 -32.76 -6.57
N ASP A 4 -55.49 -32.87 -6.50
CA ASP A 4 -54.53 -32.43 -7.53
C ASP A 4 -54.65 -30.95 -7.89
N THR A 5 -53.65 -30.15 -7.89
CA THR A 5 -52.36 -30.24 -8.59
C THR A 5 -51.51 -28.98 -8.36
N ASN A 6 -50.21 -29.20 -8.24
CA ASN A 6 -49.12 -28.54 -8.99
C ASN A 6 -48.65 -27.11 -8.68
N LYS A 7 -47.48 -26.99 -8.07
CA LYS A 7 -46.16 -26.56 -8.57
C LYS A 7 -46.09 -25.61 -9.78
N PRO A 8 -44.94 -24.94 -9.95
CA PRO A 8 -44.16 -24.01 -9.16
C PRO A 8 -43.78 -22.74 -9.97
N SER A 9 -43.27 -21.74 -9.38
CA SER A 9 -42.25 -20.93 -10.08
C SER A 9 -41.35 -20.19 -9.09
N SER A 10 -40.10 -20.55 -9.16
CA SER A 10 -38.96 -19.93 -8.54
C SER A 10 -38.69 -18.55 -9.14
N THR A 11 -38.60 -17.56 -8.30
CA THR A 11 -37.83 -16.34 -8.57
C THR A 11 -37.06 -16.00 -7.31
N GLU A 12 -35.77 -16.32 -7.34
CA GLU A 12 -34.80 -15.87 -6.33
C GLU A 12 -34.61 -14.36 -6.47
N HIS A 13 -35.12 -13.62 -5.50
CA HIS A 13 -34.72 -12.23 -5.25
C HIS A 13 -33.53 -12.22 -4.31
N LEU A 14 -32.38 -11.78 -4.83
CA LEU A 14 -31.24 -11.36 -4.05
C LEU A 14 -31.63 -10.20 -3.14
N THR A 15 -31.68 -10.45 -1.84
CA THR A 15 -31.83 -9.43 -0.79
C THR A 15 -30.46 -9.07 -0.22
N PRO A 16 -30.19 -7.79 0.08
CA PRO A 16 -28.92 -7.34 0.66
C PRO A 16 -28.84 -7.72 2.14
N LEU A 17 -27.62 -8.04 2.56
CA LEU A 17 -27.26 -8.31 3.96
C LEU A 17 -27.67 -7.15 4.87
N SER A 18 -28.75 -7.37 5.59
CA SER A 18 -29.23 -6.51 6.66
C SER A 18 -28.58 -6.91 7.98
N THR A 19 -27.97 -5.90 8.63
CA THR A 19 -27.96 -5.65 10.08
C THR A 19 -28.36 -6.83 10.98
N GLN A 20 -27.38 -7.49 11.55
CA GLN A 20 -27.61 -8.29 12.76
C GLN A 20 -27.89 -7.34 13.93
N ARG A 21 -29.12 -7.33 14.32
CA ARG A 21 -29.64 -6.74 15.55
C ARG A 21 -29.07 -7.53 16.73
N ALA A 22 -28.23 -6.90 17.54
CA ALA A 22 -27.78 -7.47 18.79
C ALA A 22 -28.98 -7.70 19.72
N GLU A 23 -29.20 -8.94 20.07
CA GLU A 23 -30.11 -9.32 21.14
C GLU A 23 -29.64 -8.69 22.45
N LYS A 24 -30.56 -7.95 23.10
CA LYS A 24 -30.43 -7.55 24.49
C LYS A 24 -30.49 -8.80 25.35
N SER A 25 -29.35 -9.26 25.87
CA SER A 25 -29.35 -10.10 27.04
C SER A 25 -29.39 -9.19 28.29
N GLU A 26 -30.48 -9.25 28.98
CA GLU A 26 -30.60 -8.78 30.34
C GLU A 26 -29.56 -9.51 31.21
N ALA A 27 -28.63 -8.75 31.76
CA ALA A 27 -27.87 -9.14 32.93
C ALA A 27 -27.68 -7.91 33.82
N GLY A 28 -28.71 -7.59 34.57
CA GLY A 28 -28.57 -6.89 35.81
C GLY A 28 -27.76 -7.78 36.78
N SER A 29 -26.46 -7.59 36.83
CA SER A 29 -25.59 -8.04 37.89
C SER A 29 -24.76 -6.85 38.31
N GLY A 30 -25.18 -6.21 39.38
CA GLY A 30 -24.40 -5.22 40.10
C GLY A 30 -23.10 -5.86 40.56
N TYR A 31 -21.99 -5.63 39.82
CA TYR A 31 -20.68 -5.87 40.36
C TYR A 31 -20.44 -4.89 41.52
N LYS A 32 -20.62 -5.38 42.75
CA LYS A 32 -20.01 -4.78 43.91
C LYS A 32 -18.50 -4.78 43.67
N VAL A 33 -17.94 -3.58 43.60
CA VAL A 33 -16.49 -3.36 43.53
C VAL A 33 -15.95 -3.68 44.91
N ASP A 34 -15.59 -4.93 45.14
CA ASP A 34 -14.78 -5.32 46.26
C ASP A 34 -13.31 -5.12 45.93
N SER A 35 -12.74 -4.09 46.58
CA SER A 35 -11.34 -4.01 46.97
C SER A 35 -10.24 -3.77 45.90
N LEU A 36 -9.08 -3.41 46.39
CA LEU A 36 -7.79 -3.20 45.71
C LEU A 36 -7.41 -4.28 44.68
N SER A 37 -7.92 -5.50 44.81
CA SER A 37 -7.73 -6.57 43.85
C SER A 37 -8.40 -6.29 42.49
N SER A 38 -9.58 -5.72 42.50
CA SER A 38 -10.31 -5.35 41.28
C SER A 38 -9.63 -4.17 40.53
N PHE A 39 -9.08 -3.18 41.26
CA PHE A 39 -8.37 -2.06 40.66
C PHE A 39 -7.06 -2.53 39.98
N ARG A 40 -6.28 -3.40 40.62
CA ARG A 40 -5.06 -3.98 40.05
C ARG A 40 -5.36 -4.79 38.78
N THR A 41 -6.42 -5.59 38.80
CA THR A 41 -6.82 -6.37 37.61
C THR A 41 -7.23 -5.44 36.45
N LEU A 42 -8.00 -4.38 36.73
CA LEU A 42 -8.37 -3.37 35.74
C LEU A 42 -7.15 -2.60 35.23
N LEU A 43 -6.19 -2.29 36.09
CA LEU A 43 -4.96 -1.62 35.72
C LEU A 43 -4.12 -2.48 34.78
N HIS A 44 -3.88 -3.76 35.09
CA HIS A 44 -3.19 -4.69 34.20
C HIS A 44 -3.92 -4.89 32.87
N ALA A 45 -5.25 -4.96 32.88
CA ALA A 45 -6.05 -5.02 31.66
C ALA A 45 -5.99 -3.73 30.82
N SER A 46 -5.55 -2.62 31.40
CA SER A 46 -5.39 -1.34 30.70
C SER A 46 -4.06 -1.21 29.94
N PHE A 47 -3.07 -2.05 30.24
CA PHE A 47 -1.76 -2.03 29.57
C PHE A 47 -1.83 -2.57 28.15
N LYS A 48 -1.12 -1.89 27.24
CA LYS A 48 -0.98 -2.39 25.87
C LYS A 48 -0.03 -3.60 25.83
N SER A 49 1.13 -3.51 26.47
CA SER A 49 2.11 -4.61 26.62
C SER A 49 3.21 -4.21 27.60
N GLU A 50 3.76 -5.16 28.35
CA GLU A 50 4.92 -4.92 29.23
C GLU A 50 6.16 -4.42 28.46
N ASP A 51 6.34 -4.88 27.21
CA ASP A 51 7.47 -4.50 26.36
C ASP A 51 7.42 -3.05 25.87
N THR A 52 6.22 -2.45 25.77
CA THR A 52 6.00 -1.14 25.14
C THR A 52 5.65 -0.02 26.11
N GLU A 53 5.30 -0.34 27.37
CA GLU A 53 4.95 0.65 28.37
C GLU A 53 6.21 1.27 28.99
N GLU A 54 6.15 2.57 29.27
CA GLU A 54 7.20 3.28 30.00
C GLU A 54 7.05 3.04 31.51
N TRP A 55 8.18 3.04 32.22
CA TRP A 55 8.16 2.94 33.69
C TRP A 55 7.29 4.03 34.33
N LEU A 56 7.39 5.27 33.84
CA LEU A 56 6.60 6.40 34.34
C LEU A 56 5.10 6.19 34.09
N ASP A 57 4.74 5.63 32.95
CA ASP A 57 3.34 5.34 32.62
C ASP A 57 2.80 4.22 33.52
N VAL A 58 3.55 3.13 33.68
CA VAL A 58 3.13 1.98 34.50
C VAL A 58 2.87 2.35 35.95
N TYR A 59 3.78 3.12 36.56
CA TYR A 59 3.73 3.40 38.00
C TYR A 59 3.07 4.72 38.35
N PHE A 60 2.91 5.64 37.41
CA PHE A 60 2.40 6.98 37.70
C PHE A 60 1.21 7.37 36.83
N THR A 61 1.38 7.48 35.51
CA THR A 61 0.37 8.06 34.63
C THR A 61 -0.88 7.15 34.52
N ARG A 62 -0.68 5.85 34.34
CA ARG A 62 -1.78 4.89 34.17
C ARG A 62 -2.63 4.65 35.43
N PRO A 63 -2.06 4.48 36.63
CA PRO A 63 -2.85 4.37 37.85
C PRO A 63 -3.69 5.61 38.11
N ILE A 64 -3.12 6.80 37.93
CA ILE A 64 -3.82 8.08 38.08
C ILE A 64 -4.93 8.20 37.02
N GLY A 65 -4.58 7.92 35.75
CA GLY A 65 -5.53 7.95 34.66
C GLY A 65 -6.71 7.00 34.86
N LEU A 66 -6.46 5.79 35.40
CA LEU A 66 -7.54 4.84 35.72
C LEU A 66 -8.47 5.36 36.84
N ALA A 67 -7.89 5.96 37.86
CA ALA A 67 -8.70 6.57 38.94
C ALA A 67 -9.62 7.66 38.40
N PHE A 68 -9.09 8.56 37.56
CA PHE A 68 -9.87 9.57 36.86
C PHE A 68 -10.88 8.97 35.89
N ALA A 69 -10.54 7.93 35.13
CA ALA A 69 -11.46 7.26 34.20
C ALA A 69 -12.68 6.66 34.95
N LEU A 70 -12.45 6.06 36.13
CA LEU A 70 -13.53 5.54 36.96
C LEU A 70 -14.42 6.67 37.53
N LEU A 71 -13.80 7.81 37.89
CA LEU A 71 -14.56 9.00 38.35
C LEU A 71 -15.40 9.59 37.21
N TRP A 72 -14.80 9.85 36.02
CA TRP A 72 -15.48 10.40 34.85
C TRP A 72 -16.60 9.47 34.35
N ARG A 73 -16.36 8.14 34.40
CA ARG A 73 -17.40 7.16 34.07
C ARG A 73 -18.63 7.32 34.97
N ARG A 74 -18.44 7.55 36.30
CA ARG A 74 -19.55 7.77 37.24
C ARG A 74 -20.31 9.07 36.96
N LEU A 75 -19.60 10.09 36.46
CA LEU A 75 -20.17 11.39 36.12
C LEU A 75 -20.79 11.42 34.72
N GLY A 76 -20.70 10.33 33.95
CA GLY A 76 -21.23 10.25 32.58
C GLY A 76 -20.46 11.07 31.55
N VAL A 77 -19.21 11.46 31.83
CA VAL A 77 -18.38 12.26 30.92
C VAL A 77 -17.87 11.37 29.78
N THR A 78 -17.92 11.88 28.54
CA THR A 78 -17.46 11.15 27.37
C THR A 78 -15.93 11.23 27.20
N PRO A 79 -15.28 10.22 26.62
CA PRO A 79 -13.83 10.28 26.34
C PRO A 79 -13.40 11.55 25.60
N ASN A 80 -14.11 11.92 24.54
CA ASN A 80 -13.79 13.12 23.74
C ASN A 80 -13.85 14.42 24.56
N ALA A 81 -14.74 14.51 25.57
CA ALA A 81 -14.77 15.67 26.43
C ALA A 81 -13.53 15.78 27.33
N VAL A 82 -12.98 14.64 27.74
CA VAL A 82 -11.71 14.58 28.48
C VAL A 82 -10.54 14.99 27.60
N THR A 83 -10.52 14.53 26.35
CA THR A 83 -9.50 14.95 25.36
C THR A 83 -9.59 16.47 25.09
N ILE A 84 -10.79 17.04 24.96
CA ILE A 84 -10.95 18.49 24.77
C ILE A 84 -10.45 19.25 26.03
N LEU A 85 -10.72 18.75 27.23
CA LEU A 85 -10.19 19.33 28.48
C LEU A 85 -8.66 19.31 28.46
N SER A 86 -8.04 18.22 28.00
CA SER A 86 -6.57 18.12 27.91
C SER A 86 -5.99 19.19 26.97
N ILE A 87 -6.68 19.53 25.86
CA ILE A 87 -6.26 20.60 24.96
C ILE A 87 -6.18 21.94 25.69
N PHE A 88 -7.24 22.30 26.44
CA PHE A 88 -7.25 23.56 27.21
C PHE A 88 -6.16 23.60 28.27
N LEU A 89 -5.93 22.50 28.96
CA LEU A 89 -4.86 22.40 29.96
C LEU A 89 -3.47 22.51 29.32
N GLY A 90 -3.23 21.85 28.20
CA GLY A 90 -1.95 21.90 27.50
C GLY A 90 -1.66 23.26 26.89
N VAL A 91 -2.66 23.93 26.29
CA VAL A 91 -2.53 25.30 25.82
C VAL A 91 -2.29 26.27 26.99
N GLY A 92 -3.02 26.09 28.10
CA GLY A 92 -2.81 26.86 29.31
C GLY A 92 -1.40 26.68 29.87
N ALA A 93 -0.84 25.47 29.83
CA ALA A 93 0.55 25.23 30.19
C ALA A 93 1.52 26.00 29.26
N GLY A 94 1.27 25.97 27.95
CA GLY A 94 2.06 26.78 27.00
C GLY A 94 2.04 28.25 27.34
N VAL A 95 0.87 28.84 27.65
CA VAL A 95 0.76 30.25 28.08
C VAL A 95 1.58 30.50 29.36
N MET A 96 1.55 29.58 30.31
CA MET A 96 2.34 29.74 31.56
C MET A 96 3.85 29.67 31.30
N PHE A 97 4.32 28.86 30.39
CA PHE A 97 5.75 28.77 30.03
C PHE A 97 6.30 30.02 29.29
N TYR A 98 5.45 30.91 28.83
CA TYR A 98 5.86 32.21 28.31
C TYR A 98 6.54 33.06 29.39
N PHE A 99 6.04 32.99 30.64
CA PHE A 99 6.57 33.80 31.75
C PHE A 99 7.91 33.23 32.27
N THR A 100 8.77 34.11 32.77
CA THR A 100 10.11 33.73 33.23
C THR A 100 10.20 33.42 34.73
N ASP A 101 9.18 33.78 35.48
CA ASP A 101 9.17 33.58 36.94
C ASP A 101 8.81 32.13 37.31
N THR A 102 9.28 31.70 38.47
CA THR A 102 9.14 30.33 38.95
C THR A 102 7.67 29.90 39.16
N LEU A 103 6.81 30.82 39.62
CA LEU A 103 5.41 30.51 39.95
C LEU A 103 4.64 30.10 38.69
N HIS A 104 4.73 30.91 37.62
CA HIS A 104 4.08 30.57 36.36
C HIS A 104 4.62 29.28 35.74
N ASN A 105 5.94 29.06 35.84
CA ASN A 105 6.54 27.82 35.35
C ASN A 105 6.02 26.59 36.14
N ILE A 106 5.88 26.68 37.46
CA ILE A 106 5.28 25.60 38.29
C ILE A 106 3.80 25.36 37.90
N ILE A 107 3.03 26.42 37.68
CA ILE A 107 1.64 26.31 37.23
C ILE A 107 1.60 25.65 35.86
N GLY A 108 2.50 26.04 34.92
CA GLY A 108 2.63 25.42 33.61
C GLY A 108 2.93 23.92 33.69
N ILE A 109 3.83 23.51 34.57
CA ILE A 109 4.16 22.10 34.82
C ILE A 109 2.92 21.34 35.30
N ILE A 110 2.22 21.87 36.28
CA ILE A 110 1.00 21.24 36.85
C ILE A 110 -0.06 21.09 35.74
N LEU A 111 -0.29 22.14 34.95
CA LEU A 111 -1.27 22.11 33.88
C LEU A 111 -0.90 21.07 32.80
N LEU A 112 0.37 20.97 32.42
CA LEU A 112 0.82 20.01 31.41
C LEU A 112 0.78 18.56 31.95
N MET A 113 1.08 18.36 33.25
CA MET A 113 0.89 17.06 33.89
C MET A 113 -0.59 16.66 33.92
N LEU A 114 -1.49 17.59 34.24
CA LEU A 114 -2.93 17.34 34.21
C LEU A 114 -3.43 17.05 32.79
N ALA A 115 -2.92 17.74 31.78
CA ALA A 115 -3.21 17.44 30.38
C ALA A 115 -2.80 16.00 30.03
N ASN A 116 -1.61 15.55 30.41
CA ASN A 116 -1.13 14.19 30.21
C ASN A 116 -1.97 13.14 30.97
N PHE A 117 -2.44 13.47 32.18
CA PHE A 117 -3.35 12.57 32.91
C PHE A 117 -4.71 12.47 32.21
N CYS A 118 -5.25 13.56 31.67
CA CYS A 118 -6.48 13.55 30.89
C CYS A 118 -6.34 12.68 29.63
N ASP A 119 -5.24 12.81 28.92
CA ASP A 119 -4.87 12.00 27.74
C ASP A 119 -4.82 10.50 28.08
N SER A 120 -4.11 10.13 29.14
CA SER A 120 -4.11 8.74 29.62
C SER A 120 -5.51 8.27 30.04
N THR A 121 -6.32 9.17 30.58
CA THR A 121 -7.67 8.88 31.08
C THR A 121 -8.66 8.61 29.95
N ASP A 122 -8.66 9.38 28.88
CA ASP A 122 -9.66 9.28 27.81
C ASP A 122 -9.57 7.94 27.07
N GLY A 123 -8.37 7.45 26.78
CA GLY A 123 -8.15 6.12 26.20
C GLY A 123 -8.59 4.99 27.15
N GLN A 124 -8.38 5.14 28.46
CA GLN A 124 -8.86 4.17 29.45
C GLN A 124 -10.39 4.23 29.60
N LEU A 125 -10.96 5.42 29.61
CA LEU A 125 -12.41 5.64 29.67
C LEU A 125 -13.09 5.09 28.42
N ALA A 126 -12.52 5.30 27.22
CA ALA A 126 -13.03 4.74 25.98
C ALA A 126 -13.07 3.20 25.98
N ARG A 127 -12.07 2.56 26.60
CA ARG A 127 -12.04 1.12 26.80
C ARG A 127 -13.09 0.64 27.81
N LEU A 128 -13.21 1.32 28.95
CA LEU A 128 -14.15 0.98 30.01
C LEU A 128 -15.63 1.19 29.64
N THR A 129 -15.89 2.12 28.72
CA THR A 129 -17.28 2.45 28.28
C THR A 129 -17.60 1.86 26.90
N ASN A 130 -16.65 1.14 26.27
CA ASN A 130 -16.76 0.61 24.92
C ASN A 130 -17.09 1.69 23.85
N GLN A 131 -16.57 2.91 24.05
CA GLN A 131 -16.80 4.08 23.19
C GLN A 131 -15.57 4.40 22.33
N ARG A 132 -14.88 3.36 21.82
CA ARG A 132 -13.75 3.56 20.92
C ARG A 132 -14.24 4.07 19.58
N SER A 133 -13.65 5.15 19.06
CA SER A 133 -13.97 5.69 17.75
C SER A 133 -12.71 6.20 17.04
N MET A 134 -12.74 6.18 15.72
CA MET A 134 -11.67 6.78 14.90
C MET A 134 -11.54 8.28 15.15
N LYS A 135 -12.68 8.96 15.32
CA LYS A 135 -12.70 10.40 15.67
C LYS A 135 -12.00 10.68 16.98
N GLY A 136 -12.22 9.83 18.00
CA GLY A 136 -11.53 9.94 19.29
C GLY A 136 -10.03 9.79 19.15
N ARG A 137 -9.55 8.80 18.40
CA ARG A 137 -8.11 8.59 18.13
C ARG A 137 -7.48 9.77 17.41
N CYS A 138 -8.15 10.32 16.40
CA CYS A 138 -7.63 11.49 15.68
C CYS A 138 -7.61 12.74 16.58
N LEU A 139 -8.61 12.90 17.44
CA LEU A 139 -8.67 14.02 18.39
C LEU A 139 -7.58 13.92 19.44
N ASP A 140 -7.31 12.72 19.95
CA ASP A 140 -6.21 12.39 20.87
C ASP A 140 -4.84 12.77 20.29
N GLY A 141 -4.50 12.29 19.09
CA GLY A 141 -3.28 12.69 18.40
C GLY A 141 -3.19 14.21 18.14
N PHE A 142 -4.29 14.84 17.73
CA PHE A 142 -4.36 16.29 17.54
C PHE A 142 -4.14 17.06 18.83
N ALA A 143 -4.62 16.57 19.98
CA ALA A 143 -4.44 17.21 21.26
C ALA A 143 -2.96 17.38 21.62
N GLY A 144 -2.17 16.32 21.47
CA GLY A 144 -0.72 16.36 21.70
C GLY A 144 -0.01 17.36 20.79
N ASP A 145 -0.37 17.42 19.51
CA ASP A 145 0.20 18.39 18.56
C ASP A 145 -0.10 19.82 18.98
N VAL A 146 -1.33 20.13 19.42
CA VAL A 146 -1.74 21.47 19.89
C VAL A 146 -0.96 21.90 21.13
N TRP A 147 -0.72 20.99 22.09
CA TRP A 147 0.07 21.32 23.28
C TRP A 147 1.49 21.75 22.89
N PHE A 148 2.15 20.96 22.03
CA PHE A 148 3.52 21.25 21.63
C PHE A 148 3.62 22.50 20.77
N VAL A 149 2.66 22.77 19.88
CA VAL A 149 2.61 24.04 19.13
C VAL A 149 2.52 25.22 20.09
N ALA A 150 1.66 25.16 21.13
CA ALA A 150 1.53 26.20 22.14
C ALA A 150 2.85 26.38 22.93
N ILE A 151 3.51 25.27 23.33
CA ILE A 151 4.78 25.28 24.04
C ILE A 151 5.91 25.88 23.17
N TYR A 152 6.04 25.45 21.90
CA TYR A 152 7.05 26.00 21.01
C TYR A 152 6.87 27.49 20.78
N LEU A 153 5.62 27.93 20.56
CA LEU A 153 5.31 29.35 20.42
C LEU A 153 5.66 30.15 21.69
N ALA A 154 5.28 29.61 22.84
CA ALA A 154 5.61 30.24 24.12
C ALA A 154 7.11 30.36 24.36
N ILE A 155 7.88 29.31 24.05
CA ILE A 155 9.35 29.32 24.15
C ILE A 155 9.94 30.39 23.21
N VAL A 156 9.50 30.45 21.95
CA VAL A 156 9.98 31.45 20.98
C VAL A 156 9.69 32.85 21.49
N LEU A 157 8.48 33.14 21.93
CA LEU A 157 8.11 34.46 22.46
C LEU A 157 8.89 34.82 23.74
N ARG A 158 9.11 33.86 24.62
CA ARG A 158 9.89 34.03 25.86
C ARG A 158 11.34 34.40 25.58
N ILE A 159 11.98 33.71 24.63
CA ILE A 159 13.41 33.94 24.34
C ILE A 159 13.65 35.05 23.30
N TRP A 160 12.61 35.64 22.71
CA TRP A 160 12.69 36.52 21.56
C TRP A 160 13.74 37.65 21.72
N HIS A 161 13.77 38.28 22.88
CA HIS A 161 14.69 39.36 23.20
C HIS A 161 15.92 38.92 24.02
N GLN A 162 16.01 37.62 24.36
CA GLN A 162 17.17 37.10 25.11
C GLN A 162 18.37 36.97 24.18
N PRO A 163 19.58 37.23 24.68
CA PRO A 163 20.81 37.02 23.90
C PRO A 163 21.08 35.53 23.71
N ILE A 164 21.58 35.15 22.53
CA ILE A 164 22.12 33.81 22.29
C ILE A 164 23.38 33.67 23.15
N PRO A 165 23.52 32.61 23.97
CA PRO A 165 24.67 32.43 24.85
C PRO A 165 26.02 32.58 24.13
N GLY A 166 26.90 33.41 24.67
CA GLY A 166 28.24 33.71 24.10
C GLY A 166 28.24 34.67 22.90
N THR A 167 27.09 35.30 22.58
CA THR A 167 27.00 36.27 21.48
C THR A 167 26.28 37.54 21.90
N THR A 168 26.36 38.59 21.07
CA THR A 168 25.61 39.85 21.22
C THR A 168 24.25 39.80 20.47
N MET A 169 23.95 38.71 19.77
CA MET A 169 22.75 38.55 18.97
C MET A 169 21.58 38.06 19.85
N SER A 170 20.37 38.55 19.60
CA SER A 170 19.14 38.00 20.22
C SER A 170 18.65 36.79 19.48
N TRP A 171 17.92 35.91 20.19
CA TRP A 171 17.29 34.74 19.58
C TRP A 171 16.33 35.12 18.44
N GLY A 172 15.39 36.04 18.64
CA GLY A 172 14.48 36.56 17.61
C GLY A 172 14.09 35.51 16.55
N LEU A 173 14.42 35.82 15.27
CA LEU A 173 14.15 34.91 14.14
C LEU A 173 14.91 33.57 14.22
N TRP A 174 16.09 33.55 14.86
CA TRP A 174 16.85 32.30 15.06
C TRP A 174 16.11 31.33 16.00
N GLY A 175 15.48 31.85 17.05
CA GLY A 175 14.63 31.08 17.95
C GLY A 175 13.41 30.52 17.23
N LEU A 176 12.79 31.33 16.37
CA LEU A 176 11.68 30.87 15.53
C LEU A 176 12.11 29.77 14.55
N ALA A 177 13.25 29.96 13.88
CA ALA A 177 13.79 28.95 12.95
C ALA A 177 14.14 27.63 13.69
N LEU A 178 14.74 27.73 14.87
CA LEU A 178 15.05 26.57 15.70
C LEU A 178 13.78 25.84 16.15
N ALA A 179 12.76 26.57 16.58
CA ALA A 179 11.47 25.98 16.99
C ALA A 179 10.74 25.34 15.80
N ALA A 180 10.79 25.95 14.61
CA ALA A 180 10.24 25.36 13.40
C ALA A 180 10.97 24.05 13.01
N LEU A 181 12.31 24.04 13.09
CA LEU A 181 13.13 22.85 12.88
C LEU A 181 12.80 21.76 13.92
N ALA A 182 12.67 22.16 15.20
CA ALA A 182 12.32 21.25 16.28
C ALA A 182 10.92 20.66 16.09
N GLY A 183 9.90 21.47 15.82
CA GLY A 183 8.51 21.03 15.70
C GLY A 183 8.23 20.24 14.43
N PHE A 184 8.52 20.80 13.26
CA PHE A 184 8.11 20.19 12.00
C PHE A 184 9.07 19.11 11.50
N LEU A 185 10.39 19.33 11.61
CA LEU A 185 11.37 18.42 11.04
C LEU A 185 11.90 17.37 12.03
N SER A 186 11.73 17.60 13.33
CA SER A 186 12.20 16.67 14.37
C SER A 186 11.03 16.00 15.10
N HIS A 187 10.22 16.75 15.85
CA HIS A 187 9.18 16.23 16.73
C HIS A 187 8.16 15.35 15.98
N SER A 188 7.54 15.87 14.93
CA SER A 188 6.48 15.15 14.19
C SER A 188 6.97 13.82 13.59
N PRO A 189 8.12 13.73 12.88
CA PRO A 189 8.68 12.46 12.43
C PRO A 189 9.02 11.47 13.55
N GLN A 190 9.60 11.98 14.64
CA GLN A 190 9.99 11.16 15.78
C GLN A 190 8.78 10.52 16.46
N CYS A 191 7.72 11.28 16.75
CA CYS A 191 6.48 10.76 17.35
C CYS A 191 5.80 9.76 16.42
N SER A 192 5.68 10.10 15.13
CA SER A 192 5.02 9.26 14.14
C SER A 192 5.69 7.89 14.00
N LEU A 193 7.02 7.83 13.88
CA LEU A 193 7.71 6.54 13.74
C LEU A 193 7.86 5.80 15.07
N SER A 194 7.93 6.49 16.21
CA SER A 194 7.93 5.84 17.51
C SER A 194 6.63 5.06 17.75
N ASP A 195 5.48 5.68 17.45
CA ASP A 195 4.19 5.00 17.52
C ASP A 195 4.13 3.84 16.51
N TYR A 196 4.55 4.07 15.27
CA TYR A 196 4.54 3.05 14.23
C TYR A 196 5.35 1.81 14.61
N TYR A 197 6.55 1.97 15.16
CA TYR A 197 7.38 0.84 15.60
C TYR A 197 6.82 0.11 16.81
N ARG A 198 6.14 0.82 17.72
CA ARG A 198 5.35 0.17 18.78
C ARG A 198 4.21 -0.66 18.21
N GLN A 199 3.48 -0.15 17.22
CA GLN A 199 2.39 -0.89 16.58
C GLN A 199 2.90 -2.10 15.81
N ILE A 200 4.05 -2.00 15.14
CA ILE A 200 4.71 -3.14 14.49
C ILE A 200 5.11 -4.19 15.55
N HIS A 201 5.73 -3.79 16.66
CA HIS A 201 6.10 -4.71 17.75
C HIS A 201 4.85 -5.42 18.30
N LEU A 202 3.78 -4.69 18.60
CA LEU A 202 2.50 -5.24 19.07
C LEU A 202 1.86 -6.18 18.04
N TYR A 203 1.99 -5.90 16.74
CA TYR A 203 1.49 -6.74 15.67
C TYR A 203 2.14 -8.13 15.67
N PHE A 204 3.45 -8.20 15.89
CA PHE A 204 4.15 -9.48 16.03
C PHE A 204 3.87 -10.16 17.37
N LEU A 205 3.66 -9.40 18.45
CA LEU A 205 3.44 -9.92 19.80
C LEU A 205 2.01 -10.41 20.01
N LYS A 206 1.01 -9.66 19.56
CA LYS A 206 -0.42 -9.89 19.88
C LYS A 206 -1.28 -10.16 18.64
N GLY A 207 -0.71 -10.17 17.46
CA GLY A 207 -1.45 -10.29 16.20
C GLY A 207 -2.21 -9.02 15.81
N ARG A 208 -3.03 -9.14 14.77
CA ARG A 208 -3.79 -8.01 14.21
C ARG A 208 -4.80 -7.41 15.20
N ALA A 209 -5.44 -8.24 16.01
CA ALA A 209 -6.43 -7.77 16.98
C ALA A 209 -5.82 -6.97 18.14
N GLY A 210 -4.52 -7.18 18.41
CA GLY A 210 -3.80 -6.53 19.50
C GLY A 210 -2.98 -5.32 19.10
N SER A 211 -2.97 -4.95 17.81
CA SER A 211 -2.24 -3.81 17.26
C SER A 211 -3.15 -2.87 16.47
N GLU A 212 -2.73 -1.61 16.39
CA GLU A 212 -3.40 -0.58 15.59
C GLU A 212 -2.58 -0.27 14.32
N LEU A 213 -1.96 -1.31 13.75
CA LEU A 213 -1.18 -1.20 12.51
C LEU A 213 -2.14 -1.05 11.32
N ASP A 214 -2.32 0.17 10.87
CA ASP A 214 -3.13 0.51 9.70
C ASP A 214 -2.27 0.76 8.47
N SER A 215 -2.88 0.69 7.27
CA SER A 215 -2.21 0.92 6.00
C SER A 215 -2.85 2.05 5.21
N TYR A 216 -2.02 2.71 4.37
CA TYR A 216 -2.51 3.73 3.44
C TYR A 216 -3.61 3.19 2.52
N GLU A 217 -3.46 1.99 1.97
CA GLU A 217 -4.44 1.39 1.05
C GLU A 217 -5.81 1.23 1.70
N LYS A 218 -5.86 0.74 2.95
CA LYS A 218 -7.10 0.58 3.70
C LYS A 218 -7.78 1.93 3.95
N GLU A 219 -7.03 2.92 4.42
CA GLU A 219 -7.58 4.25 4.71
C GLU A 219 -7.99 4.99 3.44
N HIS A 220 -7.23 4.84 2.36
CA HIS A 220 -7.57 5.37 1.05
C HIS A 220 -8.89 4.79 0.52
N ALA A 221 -9.10 3.48 0.63
CA ALA A 221 -10.36 2.83 0.26
C ALA A 221 -11.56 3.39 1.06
N ILE A 222 -11.37 3.69 2.36
CA ILE A 222 -12.41 4.32 3.18
C ILE A 222 -12.72 5.74 2.67
N VAL A 223 -11.69 6.56 2.41
CA VAL A 223 -11.86 7.93 1.89
C VAL A 223 -12.61 7.91 0.56
N GLU A 224 -12.24 6.99 -0.35
CA GLU A 224 -12.93 6.82 -1.63
C GLU A 224 -14.41 6.42 -1.44
N SER A 225 -14.70 5.52 -0.49
CA SER A 225 -16.07 5.09 -0.18
C SER A 225 -16.96 6.20 0.40
N LEU A 226 -16.35 7.25 0.95
CA LEU A 226 -17.03 8.41 1.53
C LEU A 226 -17.24 9.54 0.50
N LYS A 227 -16.63 9.46 -0.69
CA LYS A 227 -16.83 10.46 -1.74
C LYS A 227 -18.29 10.50 -2.20
N GLY A 228 -18.82 11.70 -2.32
CA GLY A 228 -20.19 11.93 -2.79
C GLY A 228 -21.31 11.65 -1.79
N LYS A 229 -21.02 11.17 -0.58
CA LYS A 229 -22.02 11.03 0.48
C LYS A 229 -22.27 12.38 1.18
N LYS A 230 -23.54 12.69 1.47
CA LYS A 230 -23.93 13.85 2.27
C LYS A 230 -23.68 13.55 3.75
N ASP A 231 -23.40 14.60 4.54
CA ASP A 231 -23.22 14.56 6.01
C ASP A 231 -22.00 13.77 6.54
N VAL A 232 -21.03 13.44 5.66
CA VAL A 232 -19.79 12.73 6.04
C VAL A 232 -18.52 13.59 5.89
N PHE A 233 -18.68 14.91 5.85
CA PHE A 233 -17.55 15.85 5.65
C PHE A 233 -16.43 15.63 6.70
N TRP A 234 -16.79 15.59 7.97
CA TRP A 234 -15.83 15.40 9.07
C TRP A 234 -15.20 14.02 9.04
N ASP A 235 -15.96 12.95 8.77
CA ASP A 235 -15.42 11.59 8.68
C ASP A 235 -14.41 11.51 7.52
N ARG A 236 -14.75 12.09 6.37
CA ARG A 236 -13.86 12.16 5.23
C ARG A 236 -12.59 12.98 5.52
N ALA A 237 -12.72 14.12 6.20
CA ALA A 237 -11.58 14.96 6.58
C ALA A 237 -10.63 14.21 7.53
N PHE A 238 -11.16 13.51 8.53
CA PHE A 238 -10.37 12.69 9.46
C PHE A 238 -9.66 11.54 8.77
N HIS A 239 -10.37 10.74 7.98
CA HIS A 239 -9.75 9.64 7.23
C HIS A 239 -8.76 10.15 6.18
N SER A 240 -9.01 11.30 5.55
CA SER A 240 -8.06 11.93 4.64
C SER A 240 -6.76 12.35 5.32
N ASN A 241 -6.84 12.93 6.52
CA ASN A 241 -5.64 13.26 7.31
C ASN A 241 -4.91 12.01 7.76
N TYR A 242 -5.62 11.02 8.26
CA TYR A 242 -5.05 9.77 8.75
C TYR A 242 -4.41 8.93 7.63
N GLN A 243 -4.98 8.91 6.42
CA GLN A 243 -4.33 8.27 5.27
C GLN A 243 -2.97 8.90 4.92
N HIS A 244 -2.84 10.25 5.03
CA HIS A 244 -1.56 10.93 4.81
C HIS A 244 -0.53 10.57 5.90
N TYR A 245 -0.99 10.42 7.12
CA TYR A 245 -0.17 9.95 8.24
C TYR A 245 0.35 8.53 7.98
N CYS A 246 -0.52 7.56 7.63
CA CYS A 246 -0.13 6.20 7.25
C CYS A 246 0.84 6.20 6.06
N LYS A 247 0.54 6.97 5.01
CA LYS A 247 1.41 7.10 3.83
C LYS A 247 2.82 7.59 4.19
N SER A 248 2.90 8.56 5.11
CA SER A 248 4.19 9.09 5.59
C SER A 248 4.98 8.03 6.37
N GLN A 249 4.33 7.23 7.20
CA GLN A 249 4.96 6.13 7.95
C GLN A 249 5.48 5.05 6.98
N GLU A 250 4.65 4.61 6.04
CA GLU A 250 5.02 3.60 5.04
C GLU A 250 6.18 4.07 4.15
N HIS A 251 6.14 5.32 3.69
CA HIS A 251 7.22 5.89 2.87
C HIS A 251 8.58 5.92 3.58
N ARG A 252 8.57 6.13 4.89
CA ARG A 252 9.79 6.16 5.70
C ARG A 252 10.29 4.78 6.11
N THR A 253 9.51 3.71 5.96
CA THR A 253 9.85 2.35 6.40
C THR A 253 9.85 1.34 5.25
N PRO A 254 10.65 1.56 4.19
CA PRO A 254 10.60 0.74 2.98
C PRO A 254 11.00 -0.72 3.21
N ASP A 255 11.95 -1.01 4.09
CA ASP A 255 12.39 -2.38 4.37
C ASP A 255 11.32 -3.13 5.17
N PHE A 256 10.64 -2.46 6.11
CA PHE A 256 9.49 -3.06 6.79
C PHE A 256 8.35 -3.35 5.81
N GLN A 257 8.01 -2.42 4.91
CA GLN A 257 6.93 -2.65 3.93
C GLN A 257 7.23 -3.85 3.03
N ARG A 258 8.47 -3.99 2.56
CA ARG A 258 8.91 -5.16 1.78
C ARG A 258 8.81 -6.45 2.59
N PHE A 259 9.28 -6.44 3.82
CA PHE A 259 9.22 -7.59 4.72
C PHE A 259 7.78 -7.99 5.04
N HIS A 260 6.94 -7.04 5.42
CA HIS A 260 5.53 -7.26 5.74
C HIS A 260 4.76 -7.82 4.54
N LYS A 261 4.97 -7.25 3.34
CA LYS A 261 4.37 -7.75 2.09
C LYS A 261 4.80 -9.19 1.78
N ALA A 262 6.09 -9.48 1.89
CA ALA A 262 6.62 -10.85 1.67
C ALA A 262 6.09 -11.84 2.72
N LEU A 263 5.94 -11.41 3.96
CA LEU A 263 5.40 -12.21 5.05
C LEU A 263 3.92 -12.54 4.81
N LEU A 264 3.11 -11.57 4.43
CA LEU A 264 1.69 -11.79 4.11
C LEU A 264 1.50 -12.62 2.84
N ALA A 265 2.33 -12.42 1.82
CA ALA A 265 2.30 -13.24 0.61
C ALA A 265 2.61 -14.73 0.90
N ARG A 266 3.48 -15.01 1.90
CA ARG A 266 3.86 -16.37 2.24
C ARG A 266 2.90 -17.06 3.20
N TYR A 267 2.36 -16.36 4.19
CA TYR A 267 1.58 -16.94 5.28
C TYR A 267 0.11 -16.49 5.30
N GLY A 268 -0.28 -15.54 4.45
CA GLY A 268 -1.65 -15.03 4.38
C GLY A 268 -1.99 -14.04 5.50
N SER A 269 -1.67 -14.36 6.76
CA SER A 269 -1.92 -13.50 7.92
C SER A 269 -0.84 -13.63 8.97
N ILE A 270 -0.75 -12.66 9.89
CA ILE A 270 0.22 -12.68 10.99
C ILE A 270 -0.03 -13.84 11.95
N GLU A 271 -1.26 -14.27 12.10
CA GLU A 271 -1.64 -15.40 12.96
C GLU A 271 -1.02 -16.70 12.47
N GLN A 272 -0.87 -16.87 11.15
CA GLN A 272 -0.30 -18.06 10.51
C GLN A 272 1.23 -18.03 10.42
N VAL A 273 1.87 -16.93 10.78
CA VAL A 273 3.33 -16.82 10.83
C VAL A 273 3.89 -17.74 11.93
N PRO A 274 4.93 -18.56 11.63
CA PRO A 274 5.56 -19.42 12.61
C PRO A 274 6.06 -18.67 13.85
N GLN A 275 5.91 -19.28 15.02
CA GLN A 275 6.23 -18.64 16.29
C GLN A 275 7.73 -18.31 16.40
N ASP A 276 8.61 -19.16 15.88
CA ASP A 276 10.05 -18.93 15.85
C ASP A 276 10.46 -17.67 15.08
N LEU A 277 9.73 -17.32 14.00
CA LEU A 277 9.94 -16.08 13.26
C LEU A 277 9.47 -14.87 14.07
N LYS A 278 8.29 -14.97 14.69
CA LYS A 278 7.77 -13.92 15.58
C LYS A 278 8.74 -13.66 16.74
N ASP A 279 9.21 -14.71 17.38
CA ASP A 279 10.12 -14.61 18.53
C ASP A 279 11.47 -13.99 18.14
N ARG A 280 12.02 -14.33 16.97
CA ARG A 280 13.25 -13.70 16.46
C ARG A 280 13.03 -12.21 16.17
N PHE A 281 11.94 -11.86 15.49
CA PHE A 281 11.61 -10.46 15.22
C PHE A 281 11.45 -9.68 16.52
N LEU A 282 10.73 -10.21 17.50
CA LEU A 282 10.52 -9.62 18.81
C LEU A 282 11.84 -9.49 19.59
N ALA A 283 12.73 -10.48 19.53
CA ALA A 283 14.06 -10.39 20.14
C ALA A 283 14.90 -9.25 19.56
N GLY A 284 14.77 -8.97 18.25
CA GLY A 284 15.45 -7.85 17.60
C GLY A 284 14.78 -6.49 17.84
N SER A 285 13.44 -6.43 17.93
CA SER A 285 12.68 -5.20 18.11
C SER A 285 12.57 -4.75 19.58
N ARG A 286 12.55 -5.68 20.55
CA ARG A 286 12.43 -5.37 21.99
C ARG A 286 13.51 -4.39 22.49
N PRO A 287 14.80 -4.51 22.14
CA PRO A 287 15.84 -3.56 22.56
C PRO A 287 15.64 -2.13 21.99
N LEU A 288 14.77 -1.98 20.98
CA LEU A 288 14.47 -0.68 20.39
C LEU A 288 13.29 0.04 21.07
N MET A 289 12.49 -0.66 21.86
CA MET A 289 11.33 -0.09 22.54
C MET A 289 11.69 1.04 23.53
N PRO A 290 12.79 0.99 24.31
CA PRO A 290 13.22 2.13 25.11
C PRO A 290 13.48 3.41 24.29
N PHE A 291 13.96 3.28 23.04
CA PHE A 291 14.15 4.45 22.17
C PHE A 291 12.82 5.01 21.67
N THR A 292 11.80 4.16 21.42
CA THR A 292 10.46 4.67 21.11
C THR A 292 9.92 5.45 22.29
N ASN A 293 10.16 4.99 23.52
CA ASN A 293 9.72 5.64 24.75
C ASN A 293 10.45 6.99 24.96
N LEU A 294 11.75 7.06 24.70
CA LEU A 294 12.52 8.31 24.76
C LEU A 294 11.96 9.40 23.82
N LEU A 295 11.38 9.00 22.69
CA LEU A 295 10.84 9.90 21.67
C LEU A 295 9.37 10.25 21.87
N THR A 296 8.78 9.97 23.05
CA THR A 296 7.39 10.29 23.38
C THR A 296 7.27 11.44 24.36
N PHE A 297 6.07 11.66 24.87
CA PHE A 297 5.70 12.80 25.70
C PHE A 297 6.54 12.92 26.98
N ASN A 298 6.77 11.82 27.70
CA ASN A 298 7.34 11.88 29.06
C ASN A 298 8.74 12.51 29.07
N CYS A 299 9.63 12.08 28.19
CA CYS A 299 10.97 12.65 28.06
C CYS A 299 10.93 14.15 27.69
N ARG A 300 10.10 14.50 26.71
CA ARG A 300 9.92 15.89 26.28
C ARG A 300 9.32 16.77 27.35
N GLY A 301 8.30 16.28 28.05
CA GLY A 301 7.69 16.97 29.19
C GLY A 301 8.71 17.31 30.26
N ILE A 302 9.51 16.32 30.69
CA ILE A 302 10.58 16.53 31.68
C ILE A 302 11.59 17.56 31.20
N LEU A 303 12.03 17.50 29.92
CA LEU A 303 12.95 18.47 29.35
C LEU A 303 12.38 19.89 29.37
N VAL A 304 11.11 20.05 28.98
CA VAL A 304 10.41 21.35 29.06
C VAL A 304 10.36 21.85 30.50
N TYR A 305 9.99 20.99 31.47
CA TYR A 305 9.90 21.36 32.87
C TYR A 305 11.24 21.88 33.41
N VAL A 306 12.28 21.09 33.22
CA VAL A 306 13.62 21.44 33.72
C VAL A 306 14.15 22.72 33.05
N THR A 307 14.07 22.82 31.74
CA THR A 307 14.61 23.95 31.00
C THR A 307 13.83 25.25 31.22
N CYS A 308 12.51 25.18 31.43
CA CYS A 308 11.69 26.34 31.79
C CYS A 308 11.97 26.82 33.22
N LEU A 309 12.14 25.92 34.20
CA LEU A 309 12.50 26.27 35.58
C LEU A 309 13.91 26.89 35.66
N LEU A 310 14.84 26.38 34.87
CA LEU A 310 16.21 26.92 34.77
C LEU A 310 16.31 28.18 33.91
N ASN A 311 15.21 28.69 33.38
CA ASN A 311 15.13 29.84 32.48
C ASN A 311 16.01 29.73 31.21
N CYS A 312 16.18 28.50 30.71
CA CYS A 312 16.92 28.21 29.47
C CYS A 312 16.12 27.30 28.52
N PRO A 313 14.85 27.64 28.17
CA PRO A 313 13.99 26.73 27.40
C PRO A 313 14.48 26.48 25.97
N TRP A 314 15.38 27.30 25.44
CA TRP A 314 16.09 27.07 24.19
C TRP A 314 16.89 25.75 24.18
N VAL A 315 17.35 25.29 25.35
CA VAL A 315 18.08 24.02 25.50
C VAL A 315 17.18 22.85 25.11
N TYR A 316 15.88 22.87 25.44
CA TYR A 316 14.93 21.87 25.00
C TYR A 316 14.88 21.79 23.47
N LEU A 317 14.79 22.93 22.76
CA LEU A 317 14.77 22.96 21.31
C LEU A 317 16.06 22.37 20.70
N LEU A 318 17.22 22.64 21.29
CA LEU A 318 18.49 22.06 20.87
C LEU A 318 18.54 20.55 21.09
N VAL A 319 18.09 20.07 22.26
CA VAL A 319 18.02 18.63 22.55
C VAL A 319 17.08 17.93 21.59
N GLU A 320 15.94 18.53 21.26
CA GLU A 320 14.98 18.01 20.27
C GLU A 320 15.63 17.81 18.90
N VAL A 321 16.36 18.81 18.43
CA VAL A 321 17.01 18.79 17.10
C VAL A 321 18.28 17.92 17.08
N THR A 322 18.94 17.71 18.20
CA THR A 322 20.23 16.98 18.27
C THR A 322 20.06 15.58 18.85
N LEU A 323 19.96 15.47 20.18
CA LEU A 323 20.00 14.19 20.88
C LEU A 323 18.79 13.30 20.53
N LEU A 324 17.58 13.87 20.46
CA LEU A 324 16.40 13.08 20.11
C LEU A 324 16.42 12.68 18.63
N ASN A 325 16.98 13.48 17.73
CA ASN A 325 17.20 13.06 16.34
C ASN A 325 18.27 11.97 16.23
N LEU A 326 19.33 12.01 17.02
CA LEU A 326 20.31 10.91 17.06
C LEU A 326 19.66 9.59 17.52
N ALA A 327 18.85 9.63 18.58
CA ALA A 327 18.08 8.48 19.04
C ALA A 327 17.10 7.97 17.98
N TYR A 328 16.40 8.87 17.32
CA TYR A 328 15.49 8.59 16.22
C TYR A 328 16.20 7.89 15.05
N VAL A 329 17.30 8.45 14.55
CA VAL A 329 18.06 7.88 13.43
C VAL A 329 18.65 6.52 13.79
N TYR A 330 19.15 6.37 15.01
CA TYR A 330 19.65 5.08 15.50
C TYR A 330 18.54 4.01 15.51
N MET A 331 17.42 4.32 16.14
CA MET A 331 16.25 3.44 16.22
C MET A 331 15.75 3.06 14.81
N HIS A 332 15.58 4.05 13.95
CA HIS A 332 15.11 3.87 12.59
C HIS A 332 16.04 2.96 11.78
N LYS A 333 17.35 3.25 11.75
CA LYS A 333 18.32 2.42 11.02
C LYS A 333 18.36 0.98 11.53
N LYS A 334 18.29 0.79 12.86
CA LYS A 334 18.30 -0.55 13.46
C LYS A 334 17.02 -1.33 13.15
N HIS A 335 15.86 -0.68 13.19
CA HIS A 335 14.59 -1.33 12.86
C HIS A 335 14.52 -1.72 11.38
N GLU A 336 14.90 -0.83 10.47
CA GLU A 336 14.94 -1.14 9.03
C GLU A 336 15.97 -2.23 8.72
N ALA A 337 17.14 -2.24 9.40
CA ALA A 337 18.12 -3.31 9.26
C ALA A 337 17.56 -4.67 9.74
N LEU A 338 16.84 -4.70 10.86
CA LEU A 338 16.15 -5.90 11.35
C LEU A 338 15.14 -6.42 10.30
N CYS A 339 14.32 -5.55 9.75
CA CYS A 339 13.34 -5.92 8.73
C CYS A 339 13.99 -6.47 7.47
N ARG A 340 15.10 -5.85 7.03
CA ARG A 340 15.89 -6.33 5.88
C ARG A 340 16.52 -7.70 6.15
N GLU A 341 17.04 -7.92 7.35
CA GLU A 341 17.64 -9.19 7.74
C GLU A 341 16.60 -10.32 7.77
N GLU A 342 15.43 -10.06 8.38
CA GLU A 342 14.34 -11.06 8.42
C GLU A 342 13.74 -11.30 7.02
N LEU A 343 13.65 -10.26 6.16
CA LEU A 343 13.30 -10.43 4.76
C LEU A 343 14.28 -11.35 4.04
N ASN A 344 15.58 -11.10 4.17
CA ASN A 344 16.62 -11.92 3.54
C ASN A 344 16.58 -13.37 4.04
N ARG A 345 16.33 -13.58 5.34
CA ARG A 345 16.13 -14.93 5.92
C ARG A 345 14.87 -15.59 5.36
N LEU A 346 13.78 -14.85 5.24
CA LEU A 346 12.52 -15.33 4.68
C LEU A 346 12.72 -15.77 3.21
N LEU A 347 13.45 -14.99 2.43
CA LEU A 347 13.78 -15.28 1.03
C LEU A 347 14.79 -16.44 0.93
N SER A 348 15.86 -16.47 1.74
CA SER A 348 16.86 -17.54 1.74
C SER A 348 16.34 -18.88 2.28
N CYS A 349 15.36 -18.86 3.18
CA CYS A 349 14.62 -20.08 3.55
C CYS A 349 13.74 -20.59 2.40
N SER A 350 13.29 -19.68 1.51
CA SER A 350 12.66 -20.04 0.24
C SER A 350 13.68 -20.71 -0.71
N GLU A 351 14.88 -20.15 -0.79
CA GLU A 351 15.97 -20.69 -1.60
C GLU A 351 16.53 -22.03 -1.06
N ARG A 352 16.63 -22.23 0.26
CA ARG A 352 17.07 -23.52 0.84
C ARG A 352 16.03 -24.64 0.73
N LYS A 353 14.74 -24.31 0.64
CA LYS A 353 13.72 -25.30 0.25
C LYS A 353 13.78 -25.60 -1.25
N ALA A 354 14.29 -24.68 -2.06
CA ALA A 354 14.53 -24.88 -3.49
C ALA A 354 15.80 -25.72 -3.79
N THR A 355 16.73 -25.91 -2.84
CA THR A 355 17.84 -26.87 -2.98
C THR A 355 17.41 -28.33 -2.75
N TYR A 356 16.23 -28.61 -2.26
CA TYR A 356 15.52 -29.82 -2.57
C TYR A 356 14.82 -29.59 -3.91
N ARG A 357 15.56 -29.86 -4.98
CA ARG A 357 15.23 -30.02 -6.40
C ARG A 357 13.74 -29.83 -6.81
N GLU A 358 13.13 -28.67 -6.56
CA GLU A 358 12.05 -28.18 -7.39
C GLU A 358 12.71 -27.36 -8.51
N LYS A 359 12.73 -27.93 -9.74
CA LYS A 359 13.11 -27.20 -10.93
C LYS A 359 12.27 -25.93 -10.97
N SER A 360 12.91 -24.76 -10.90
CA SER A 360 12.21 -23.48 -11.05
C SER A 360 11.62 -23.42 -12.45
N VAL A 361 10.30 -23.44 -12.56
CA VAL A 361 9.60 -23.30 -13.83
C VAL A 361 9.93 -21.94 -14.44
N VAL A 362 10.25 -21.91 -15.70
CA VAL A 362 10.47 -20.70 -16.48
C VAL A 362 9.18 -20.37 -17.24
N TYR A 363 8.64 -19.18 -17.04
CA TYR A 363 7.51 -18.70 -17.82
C TYR A 363 7.99 -17.77 -18.94
N LEU A 364 7.58 -18.05 -20.16
CA LEU A 364 7.83 -17.23 -21.35
C LEU A 364 6.51 -16.61 -21.79
N PHE A 365 6.38 -15.32 -21.59
CA PHE A 365 5.15 -14.59 -21.94
C PHE A 365 5.25 -13.97 -23.34
N ASP A 366 4.17 -13.99 -24.09
CA ASP A 366 3.97 -13.02 -25.15
C ASP A 366 3.56 -11.67 -24.59
N PHE A 367 3.76 -10.59 -25.36
CA PHE A 367 3.34 -9.25 -24.99
C PHE A 367 2.03 -8.88 -25.68
N GLY A 368 2.01 -8.86 -27.02
CA GLY A 368 0.91 -8.34 -27.82
C GLY A 368 -0.25 -9.31 -27.94
N GLY A 369 -1.38 -8.95 -27.38
CA GLY A 369 -2.54 -9.86 -27.24
C GLY A 369 -2.61 -10.54 -25.87
N THR A 370 -1.47 -10.72 -25.22
CA THR A 370 -1.35 -11.45 -23.95
C THR A 370 -1.29 -10.51 -22.76
N LEU A 371 -0.19 -9.74 -22.65
CA LEU A 371 0.01 -8.85 -21.49
C LEU A 371 -0.70 -7.51 -21.64
N ASP A 372 -0.86 -7.02 -22.86
CA ASP A 372 -1.41 -5.70 -23.15
C ASP A 372 -2.92 -5.68 -23.37
N THR A 373 -3.52 -6.78 -23.83
CA THR A 373 -4.97 -6.85 -24.11
C THR A 373 -5.71 -7.96 -23.36
N GLY A 374 -4.97 -8.84 -22.63
CA GLY A 374 -5.60 -9.90 -21.83
C GLY A 374 -6.32 -10.98 -22.62
N GLY A 375 -5.75 -11.42 -23.76
CA GLY A 375 -6.31 -12.45 -24.62
C GLY A 375 -7.14 -11.93 -25.81
N CYS A 376 -7.49 -10.63 -25.82
CA CYS A 376 -8.21 -10.05 -26.96
C CYS A 376 -7.24 -9.74 -28.11
N HIS A 377 -7.53 -10.26 -29.28
CA HIS A 377 -6.71 -9.98 -30.49
C HIS A 377 -6.73 -8.48 -30.82
N TRP A 378 -5.58 -7.92 -31.17
CA TRP A 378 -5.43 -6.47 -31.45
C TRP A 378 -6.39 -5.92 -32.50
N GLY A 379 -6.71 -6.67 -33.51
CA GLY A 379 -7.72 -6.28 -34.51
C GLY A 379 -9.11 -6.08 -33.89
N LYS A 380 -9.52 -6.97 -32.96
CA LYS A 380 -10.80 -6.84 -32.24
C LYS A 380 -10.77 -5.69 -31.25
N MET A 381 -9.70 -5.55 -30.50
CA MET A 381 -9.54 -4.43 -29.56
C MET A 381 -9.62 -3.07 -30.25
N LEU A 382 -8.98 -2.94 -31.42
CA LEU A 382 -9.07 -1.74 -32.27
C LEU A 382 -10.48 -1.54 -32.79
N TRP A 383 -11.12 -2.58 -33.34
CA TRP A 383 -12.49 -2.50 -33.84
C TRP A 383 -13.45 -1.99 -32.77
N HIS A 384 -13.42 -2.58 -31.59
CA HIS A 384 -14.20 -2.08 -30.45
C HIS A 384 -13.88 -0.64 -30.05
N GLY A 385 -12.64 -0.18 -30.28
CA GLY A 385 -12.27 1.22 -30.14
C GLY A 385 -12.97 2.10 -31.17
N TYR A 386 -13.00 1.69 -32.44
CA TYR A 386 -13.71 2.38 -33.52
C TYR A 386 -15.22 2.50 -33.24
N GLU A 387 -15.83 1.42 -32.78
CA GLU A 387 -17.26 1.41 -32.37
C GLU A 387 -17.52 2.38 -31.21
N ARG A 388 -16.73 2.32 -30.12
CA ARG A 388 -16.89 3.21 -28.97
C ARG A 388 -16.71 4.68 -29.30
N GLN A 389 -15.83 4.98 -30.25
CA GLN A 389 -15.60 6.35 -30.70
C GLN A 389 -16.52 6.78 -31.85
N ALA A 390 -17.45 5.90 -32.22
CA ALA A 390 -18.40 6.11 -33.31
C ALA A 390 -17.73 6.58 -34.62
N ILE A 391 -16.61 5.94 -34.99
CA ILE A 391 -15.91 6.23 -36.25
C ILE A 391 -16.75 5.66 -37.40
N PRO A 392 -17.15 6.46 -38.39
CA PRO A 392 -18.15 6.09 -39.40
C PRO A 392 -17.58 5.19 -40.52
N VAL A 393 -17.11 3.99 -40.16
CA VAL A 393 -16.63 2.97 -41.09
C VAL A 393 -17.23 1.61 -40.73
N SER A 394 -17.39 0.73 -41.72
CA SER A 394 -17.83 -0.63 -41.46
C SER A 394 -16.67 -1.52 -40.96
N GLU A 395 -17.00 -2.64 -40.28
CA GLU A 395 -16.00 -3.60 -39.84
C GLU A 395 -15.14 -4.14 -41.01
N ALA A 396 -15.75 -4.36 -42.19
CA ALA A 396 -15.02 -4.80 -43.37
C ALA A 396 -13.97 -3.77 -43.82
N GLN A 397 -14.34 -2.49 -43.87
CA GLN A 397 -13.42 -1.41 -44.22
C GLN A 397 -12.28 -1.26 -43.18
N PHE A 398 -12.64 -1.31 -41.90
CA PHE A 398 -11.65 -1.33 -40.83
C PHE A 398 -10.69 -2.51 -40.96
N ARG A 399 -11.19 -3.72 -41.23
CA ARG A 399 -10.35 -4.92 -41.40
C ARG A 399 -9.31 -4.74 -42.51
N GLU A 400 -9.67 -4.14 -43.62
CA GLU A 400 -8.74 -3.85 -44.71
C GLU A 400 -7.68 -2.81 -44.29
N ALA A 401 -8.09 -1.75 -43.63
CA ALA A 401 -7.18 -0.72 -43.13
C ALA A 401 -6.21 -1.29 -42.08
N TYR A 402 -6.69 -2.11 -41.15
CA TYR A 402 -5.88 -2.80 -40.15
C TYR A 402 -4.81 -3.70 -40.80
N VAL A 403 -5.21 -4.54 -41.76
CA VAL A 403 -4.29 -5.43 -42.48
C VAL A 403 -3.28 -4.63 -43.28
N HIS A 404 -3.71 -3.51 -43.88
CA HIS A 404 -2.81 -2.59 -44.58
C HIS A 404 -1.76 -1.99 -43.62
N ALA A 405 -2.17 -1.51 -42.49
CA ALA A 405 -1.26 -0.95 -41.48
C ALA A 405 -0.26 -1.99 -40.97
N GLU A 406 -0.70 -3.20 -40.63
CA GLU A 406 0.17 -4.30 -40.19
C GLU A 406 1.22 -4.67 -41.25
N ARG A 407 0.82 -4.76 -42.54
CA ARG A 407 1.73 -5.04 -43.62
C ARG A 407 2.73 -3.90 -43.88
N THR A 408 2.27 -2.67 -43.72
CA THR A 408 3.13 -1.47 -43.88
C THR A 408 4.18 -1.41 -42.77
N LEU A 409 3.78 -1.57 -41.54
CA LEU A 409 4.68 -1.60 -40.36
C LEU A 409 5.65 -2.79 -40.42
N GLY A 410 5.21 -3.92 -40.97
CA GLY A 410 6.08 -5.10 -41.13
C GLY A 410 7.12 -4.98 -42.22
N LYS A 411 6.92 -4.10 -43.25
CA LYS A 411 7.81 -3.91 -44.39
C LYS A 411 8.71 -2.68 -44.30
N GLN A 412 8.23 -1.65 -43.59
CA GLN A 412 8.91 -0.36 -43.51
C GLN A 412 9.34 -0.07 -42.05
N PRO A 413 10.55 0.47 -41.82
CA PRO A 413 11.04 0.79 -40.48
C PRO A 413 10.44 2.11 -39.93
N ILE A 414 9.11 2.18 -39.88
CA ILE A 414 8.38 3.36 -39.40
C ILE A 414 8.52 3.51 -37.89
N ILE A 415 8.43 2.38 -37.19
CA ILE A 415 8.58 2.36 -35.72
C ILE A 415 10.07 2.42 -35.38
N LYS A 416 10.45 3.48 -34.67
CA LYS A 416 11.84 3.68 -34.22
C LYS A 416 12.07 2.97 -32.88
N LYS A 417 13.32 2.61 -32.60
CA LYS A 417 13.72 1.94 -31.36
C LYS A 417 13.42 2.74 -30.09
N GLU A 418 13.31 4.06 -30.22
CA GLU A 418 13.04 4.99 -29.13
C GLU A 418 11.54 5.24 -28.90
N TYR A 419 10.67 4.70 -29.78
CA TYR A 419 9.24 4.95 -29.67
C TYR A 419 8.64 4.26 -28.44
N THR A 420 7.85 5.02 -27.69
CA THR A 420 6.97 4.51 -26.66
C THR A 420 5.83 3.69 -27.29
N PHE A 421 5.15 2.91 -26.49
CA PHE A 421 3.95 2.19 -26.93
C PHE A 421 2.90 3.15 -27.49
N ARG A 422 2.70 4.29 -26.81
CA ARG A 422 1.76 5.32 -27.28
C ARG A 422 2.15 5.86 -28.68
N GLN A 423 3.42 6.17 -28.91
CA GLN A 423 3.90 6.66 -30.21
C GLN A 423 3.79 5.60 -31.31
N MET A 424 4.05 4.34 -30.97
CA MET A 424 3.85 3.21 -31.88
C MET A 424 2.37 3.06 -32.27
N LEU A 425 1.47 3.13 -31.30
CA LEU A 425 0.02 3.04 -31.54
C LEU A 425 -0.48 4.23 -32.36
N GLU A 426 0.02 5.43 -32.09
CA GLU A 426 -0.28 6.64 -32.86
C GLU A 426 0.12 6.50 -34.33
N ALA A 427 1.34 6.01 -34.59
CA ALA A 427 1.82 5.77 -35.95
C ALA A 427 0.97 4.71 -36.70
N LYS A 428 0.54 3.66 -36.00
CA LYS A 428 -0.35 2.64 -36.56
C LYS A 428 -1.71 3.22 -36.92
N LEU A 429 -2.34 3.95 -36.01
CA LEU A 429 -3.62 4.61 -36.26
C LEU A 429 -3.54 5.65 -37.39
N GLN A 430 -2.41 6.36 -37.52
CA GLN A 430 -2.19 7.29 -38.64
C GLN A 430 -2.27 6.55 -39.98
N ILE A 431 -1.59 5.40 -40.10
CA ILE A 431 -1.60 4.58 -41.34
C ILE A 431 -3.03 4.07 -41.64
N GLU A 432 -3.77 3.64 -40.61
CA GLU A 432 -5.16 3.18 -40.77
C GLU A 432 -6.08 4.32 -41.26
N PHE A 433 -6.01 5.50 -40.64
CA PHE A 433 -6.80 6.66 -41.00
C PHE A 433 -6.47 7.22 -42.39
N ASP A 434 -5.17 7.27 -42.75
CA ASP A 434 -4.73 7.68 -44.07
C ASP A 434 -5.25 6.73 -45.16
N TYR A 435 -5.23 5.42 -44.88
CA TYR A 435 -5.75 4.42 -45.81
C TYR A 435 -7.27 4.55 -45.97
N LEU A 436 -8.02 4.67 -44.86
CA LEU A 436 -9.48 4.85 -44.90
C LEU A 436 -9.89 6.10 -45.66
N SER A 437 -9.17 7.20 -45.46
CA SER A 437 -9.40 8.46 -46.18
C SER A 437 -9.06 8.35 -47.66
N ALA A 438 -7.96 7.70 -48.01
CA ALA A 438 -7.53 7.49 -49.40
C ALA A 438 -8.50 6.60 -50.18
N GLN A 439 -9.13 5.63 -49.52
CA GLN A 439 -10.19 4.80 -50.11
C GLN A 439 -11.56 5.52 -50.19
N GLY A 440 -11.67 6.73 -49.63
CA GLY A 440 -12.96 7.47 -49.56
C GLY A 440 -13.97 6.85 -48.59
N TRP A 441 -13.54 5.97 -47.68
CA TRP A 441 -14.39 5.32 -46.71
C TRP A 441 -14.57 6.14 -45.43
N LEU A 442 -13.59 6.96 -45.09
CA LEU A 442 -13.70 7.96 -44.01
C LEU A 442 -13.92 9.34 -44.64
N ASN A 443 -15.19 9.71 -44.82
CA ASN A 443 -15.55 10.94 -45.49
C ASN A 443 -15.84 12.07 -44.46
N VAL A 444 -14.79 12.51 -43.80
CA VAL A 444 -14.81 13.63 -42.84
C VAL A 444 -13.67 14.59 -43.15
N ASP A 445 -13.78 15.86 -42.69
CA ASP A 445 -12.68 16.81 -42.84
C ASP A 445 -11.44 16.41 -42.01
N ALA A 446 -10.27 16.91 -42.38
CA ALA A 446 -9.00 16.53 -41.78
C ALA A 446 -8.92 16.82 -40.27
N GLU A 447 -9.56 17.88 -39.81
CA GLU A 447 -9.55 18.22 -38.39
C GLU A 447 -10.43 17.26 -37.58
N THR A 448 -11.59 16.91 -38.08
CA THR A 448 -12.49 15.90 -37.49
C THR A 448 -11.80 14.52 -37.46
N ALA A 449 -11.15 14.10 -38.54
CA ALA A 449 -10.38 12.86 -38.58
C ALA A 449 -9.29 12.83 -37.49
N ARG A 450 -8.53 13.91 -37.33
CA ARG A 450 -7.49 14.04 -36.32
C ARG A 450 -8.04 13.99 -34.90
N GLN A 451 -9.19 14.61 -34.65
CA GLN A 451 -9.85 14.56 -33.34
C GLN A 451 -10.36 13.14 -33.03
N MET A 452 -10.92 12.44 -34.01
CA MET A 452 -11.31 11.02 -33.87
C MET A 452 -10.12 10.14 -33.55
N GLN A 453 -9.03 10.26 -34.31
CA GLN A 453 -7.77 9.53 -34.08
C GLN A 453 -7.21 9.80 -32.67
N THR A 454 -7.20 11.06 -32.23
CA THR A 454 -6.70 11.43 -30.88
C THR A 454 -7.53 10.81 -29.77
N ARG A 455 -8.86 10.82 -29.90
CA ARG A 455 -9.77 10.19 -28.92
C ARG A 455 -9.61 8.67 -28.90
N LEU A 456 -9.51 8.05 -30.08
CA LEU A 456 -9.29 6.61 -30.21
C LEU A 456 -7.96 6.19 -29.60
N LEU A 457 -6.88 6.92 -29.89
CA LEU A 457 -5.56 6.69 -29.28
C LEU A 457 -5.63 6.75 -27.75
N ALA A 458 -6.30 7.74 -27.20
CA ALA A 458 -6.43 7.90 -25.74
C ALA A 458 -7.23 6.74 -25.12
N ASP A 459 -8.32 6.33 -25.74
CA ASP A 459 -9.17 5.23 -25.29
C ASP A 459 -8.39 3.90 -25.27
N LEU A 460 -7.75 3.55 -26.38
CA LEU A 460 -6.98 2.32 -26.52
C LEU A 460 -5.78 2.28 -25.56
N TYR A 461 -5.02 3.37 -25.49
CA TYR A 461 -3.88 3.47 -24.60
C TYR A 461 -4.25 3.32 -23.12
N ASN A 462 -5.37 3.93 -22.70
CA ASN A 462 -5.87 3.79 -21.33
C ASN A 462 -6.30 2.35 -21.03
N LYS A 463 -6.94 1.66 -21.96
CA LYS A 463 -7.29 0.24 -21.80
C LYS A 463 -6.06 -0.63 -21.64
N VAL A 464 -5.09 -0.49 -22.52
CA VAL A 464 -3.81 -1.20 -22.43
C VAL A 464 -3.13 -0.95 -21.08
N LYS A 465 -3.10 0.31 -20.63
CA LYS A 465 -2.49 0.67 -19.35
C LYS A 465 -3.18 -0.03 -18.16
N ILE A 466 -4.50 -0.08 -18.17
CA ILE A 466 -5.29 -0.76 -17.12
C ILE A 466 -5.00 -2.26 -17.14
N THR A 467 -5.01 -2.90 -18.30
CA THR A 467 -4.74 -4.34 -18.46
C THR A 467 -3.32 -4.69 -18.02
N ILE A 468 -2.33 -3.91 -18.46
CA ILE A 468 -0.93 -4.13 -18.07
C ILE A 468 -0.74 -3.95 -16.56
N GLU A 469 -1.38 -2.98 -15.93
CA GLU A 469 -1.25 -2.78 -14.48
C GLU A 469 -1.86 -3.95 -13.69
N ALA A 470 -2.98 -4.50 -14.14
CA ALA A 470 -3.57 -5.71 -13.57
C ALA A 470 -2.63 -6.92 -13.77
N ASN A 471 -2.14 -7.15 -14.98
CA ASN A 471 -1.24 -8.25 -15.31
C ASN A 471 0.12 -8.14 -14.59
N LYS A 472 0.62 -6.94 -14.39
CA LYS A 472 1.83 -6.68 -13.60
C LYS A 472 1.70 -7.18 -12.15
N CYS A 473 0.52 -7.07 -11.55
CA CYS A 473 0.27 -7.64 -10.23
C CYS A 473 0.44 -9.17 -10.21
N VAL A 474 0.04 -9.86 -11.27
CA VAL A 474 0.24 -11.31 -11.43
C VAL A 474 1.72 -11.64 -11.61
N LEU A 475 2.42 -10.93 -12.51
CA LEU A 475 3.85 -11.12 -12.75
C LEU A 475 4.68 -10.91 -11.49
N LEU A 476 4.36 -9.90 -10.67
CA LEU A 476 5.02 -9.64 -9.39
C LEU A 476 4.80 -10.77 -8.36
N GLN A 477 3.70 -11.50 -8.44
CA GLN A 477 3.43 -12.65 -7.59
C GLN A 477 4.16 -13.92 -8.07
N LEU A 478 4.40 -14.06 -9.39
CA LEU A 478 5.14 -15.16 -9.97
C LEU A 478 6.66 -15.02 -9.81
N GLN A 479 7.19 -13.80 -9.98
CA GLN A 479 8.63 -13.50 -10.01
C GLN A 479 9.43 -14.03 -8.80
N PRO A 480 8.92 -14.05 -7.55
CA PRO A 480 9.69 -14.56 -6.42
C PRO A 480 9.96 -16.07 -6.46
N GLN A 481 9.17 -16.83 -7.23
CA GLN A 481 9.24 -18.30 -7.27
C GLN A 481 9.65 -18.84 -8.65
N HIS A 482 9.53 -18.02 -9.69
CA HIS A 482 9.68 -18.40 -11.09
C HIS A 482 10.56 -17.41 -11.84
N ARG A 483 11.23 -17.90 -12.87
CA ARG A 483 11.97 -17.06 -13.81
C ARG A 483 11.02 -16.61 -14.92
N LEU A 484 10.99 -15.33 -15.22
CA LEU A 484 10.11 -14.77 -16.25
C LEU A 484 10.94 -14.31 -17.45
N GLY A 485 10.53 -14.69 -18.64
CA GLY A 485 11.05 -14.22 -19.92
C GLY A 485 9.92 -13.67 -20.79
N LEU A 486 10.26 -12.83 -21.74
CA LEU A 486 9.34 -12.30 -22.74
C LEU A 486 9.76 -12.78 -24.13
N VAL A 487 8.80 -13.29 -24.94
CA VAL A 487 9.00 -13.72 -26.33
C VAL A 487 7.94 -13.08 -27.19
N THR A 488 8.30 -12.10 -28.00
CA THR A 488 7.30 -11.29 -28.70
C THR A 488 7.68 -10.97 -30.16
N ASN A 489 6.66 -10.90 -31.02
CA ASN A 489 6.79 -10.30 -32.35
C ASN A 489 6.61 -8.79 -32.23
N PHE A 490 7.72 -8.05 -32.18
CA PHE A 490 7.68 -6.60 -31.99
C PHE A 490 8.69 -5.88 -32.90
N TYR A 491 8.80 -4.56 -32.79
CA TYR A 491 9.46 -3.68 -33.78
C TYR A 491 10.87 -3.24 -33.40
N GLY A 492 11.47 -3.75 -32.32
CA GLY A 492 12.80 -3.37 -31.82
C GLY A 492 12.78 -2.32 -30.70
N ASN A 493 11.60 -1.94 -30.24
CA ASN A 493 11.40 -0.92 -29.18
C ASN A 493 10.85 -1.50 -27.87
N MET A 494 10.84 -2.82 -27.69
CA MET A 494 10.24 -3.47 -26.52
C MET A 494 10.87 -3.00 -25.20
N SER A 495 12.17 -2.70 -25.17
CA SER A 495 12.85 -2.18 -23.98
C SER A 495 12.28 -0.83 -23.51
N VAL A 496 11.88 0.04 -24.45
CA VAL A 496 11.25 1.34 -24.15
C VAL A 496 9.83 1.13 -23.66
N VAL A 497 9.08 0.23 -24.30
CA VAL A 497 7.71 -0.15 -23.91
C VAL A 497 7.67 -0.74 -22.49
N LEU A 498 8.58 -1.65 -22.17
CA LEU A 498 8.67 -2.22 -20.82
C LEU A 498 9.00 -1.15 -19.77
N LYS A 499 9.82 -0.17 -20.12
CA LYS A 499 10.13 0.96 -19.24
C LYS A 499 8.93 1.86 -19.04
N GLU A 500 8.17 2.16 -20.09
CA GLU A 500 6.95 2.99 -20.06
C GLU A 500 5.92 2.42 -19.08
N PHE A 501 5.72 1.10 -19.09
CA PHE A 501 4.75 0.43 -18.21
C PHE A 501 5.35 -0.07 -16.87
N GLY A 502 6.62 0.23 -16.59
CA GLY A 502 7.29 -0.18 -15.35
C GLY A 502 7.47 -1.69 -15.20
N LEU A 503 7.72 -2.39 -16.32
CA LEU A 503 7.92 -3.84 -16.41
C LEU A 503 9.39 -4.25 -16.60
N SER A 504 10.32 -3.30 -16.75
CA SER A 504 11.72 -3.55 -17.12
C SER A 504 12.46 -4.55 -16.24
N ASN A 505 12.11 -4.62 -14.95
CA ASN A 505 12.81 -5.47 -13.97
C ASN A 505 12.11 -6.81 -13.70
N LEU A 506 11.05 -7.13 -14.46
CA LEU A 506 10.29 -8.36 -14.25
C LEU A 506 10.83 -9.52 -15.08
N PHE A 507 11.38 -9.25 -16.25
CA PHE A 507 11.84 -10.27 -17.18
C PHE A 507 13.35 -10.41 -17.17
N GLN A 508 13.85 -11.65 -17.03
CA GLN A 508 15.28 -11.98 -17.10
C GLN A 508 15.82 -11.95 -18.52
N THR A 509 14.96 -12.24 -19.50
CA THR A 509 15.28 -12.15 -20.93
C THR A 509 14.11 -11.56 -21.70
N VAL A 510 14.44 -10.83 -22.76
CA VAL A 510 13.47 -10.30 -23.74
C VAL A 510 13.93 -10.75 -25.11
N THR A 511 13.20 -11.71 -25.69
CA THR A 511 13.44 -12.24 -27.04
C THR A 511 12.46 -11.58 -27.99
N GLU A 512 12.92 -10.52 -28.64
CA GLU A 512 12.12 -9.71 -29.56
C GLU A 512 12.47 -10.06 -31.01
N SER A 513 11.46 -10.37 -31.83
CA SER A 513 11.67 -10.86 -33.21
C SER A 513 12.51 -9.94 -34.07
N ALA A 514 12.34 -8.62 -33.98
CA ALA A 514 13.12 -7.65 -34.74
C ALA A 514 14.60 -7.59 -34.33
N VAL A 515 14.92 -8.03 -33.11
CA VAL A 515 16.29 -8.05 -32.57
C VAL A 515 16.97 -9.37 -32.87
N VAL A 516 16.27 -10.49 -32.69
CA VAL A 516 16.86 -11.82 -32.86
C VAL A 516 16.79 -12.33 -34.31
N GLY A 517 16.03 -11.66 -35.18
CA GLY A 517 15.91 -12.04 -36.61
C GLY A 517 15.05 -13.28 -36.85
N VAL A 518 14.35 -13.79 -35.85
CA VAL A 518 13.41 -14.92 -35.93
C VAL A 518 12.07 -14.48 -35.41
N ARG A 519 10.99 -14.87 -36.07
CA ARG A 519 9.65 -14.41 -35.79
C ARG A 519 8.69 -15.59 -35.54
N LYS A 520 7.80 -15.50 -34.56
CA LYS A 520 6.68 -16.42 -34.41
C LYS A 520 5.85 -16.45 -35.73
N PRO A 521 5.41 -17.60 -36.23
CA PRO A 521 5.32 -18.91 -35.58
C PRO A 521 6.57 -19.81 -35.68
N ASP A 522 7.74 -19.32 -36.09
CA ASP A 522 8.94 -20.14 -36.08
C ASP A 522 9.34 -20.54 -34.66
N PRO A 523 9.39 -21.85 -34.33
CA PRO A 523 9.67 -22.32 -32.98
C PRO A 523 11.09 -21.96 -32.50
N GLN A 524 12.02 -21.63 -33.40
CA GLN A 524 13.38 -21.22 -33.05
C GLN A 524 13.40 -19.98 -32.11
N ILE A 525 12.36 -19.12 -32.13
CA ILE A 525 12.32 -17.96 -31.27
C ILE A 525 12.20 -18.39 -29.78
N PHE A 526 11.41 -19.42 -29.49
CA PHE A 526 11.26 -19.99 -28.15
C PHE A 526 12.50 -20.77 -27.73
N GLN A 527 13.12 -21.50 -28.68
CA GLN A 527 14.37 -22.19 -28.42
C GLN A 527 15.49 -21.21 -28.01
N ARG A 528 15.65 -20.09 -28.70
CA ARG A 528 16.61 -19.04 -28.33
C ARG A 528 16.32 -18.46 -26.94
N ALA A 529 15.05 -18.28 -26.58
CA ALA A 529 14.67 -17.78 -25.26
C ALA A 529 15.06 -18.79 -24.15
N THR A 530 14.80 -20.08 -24.34
CA THR A 530 15.18 -21.15 -23.39
C THR A 530 16.70 -21.31 -23.30
N GLU A 531 17.43 -21.25 -24.42
CA GLU A 531 18.90 -21.26 -24.46
C GLU A 531 19.49 -20.08 -23.70
N THR A 532 18.97 -18.86 -23.91
CA THR A 532 19.43 -17.66 -23.20
C THR A 532 19.21 -17.79 -21.69
N LEU A 533 18.16 -18.46 -21.28
CA LEU A 533 17.85 -18.74 -19.87
C LEU A 533 18.59 -19.98 -19.34
N GLY A 534 19.26 -20.75 -20.18
CA GLY A 534 19.98 -21.96 -19.80
C GLY A 534 19.08 -23.07 -19.27
N VAL A 535 17.88 -23.24 -19.87
CA VAL A 535 16.89 -24.27 -19.49
C VAL A 535 16.50 -25.12 -20.69
N SER A 536 16.04 -26.35 -20.42
CA SER A 536 15.43 -27.19 -21.44
C SER A 536 14.04 -26.64 -21.82
N PRO A 537 13.60 -26.74 -23.08
CA PRO A 537 12.23 -26.41 -23.46
C PRO A 537 11.17 -27.09 -22.57
N SER A 538 11.41 -28.34 -22.15
CA SER A 538 10.52 -29.08 -21.23
C SER A 538 10.37 -28.42 -19.84
N ASP A 539 11.27 -27.56 -19.43
CA ASP A 539 11.23 -26.82 -18.16
C ASP A 539 10.63 -25.41 -18.32
N ALA A 540 10.18 -25.07 -19.51
CA ALA A 540 9.57 -23.79 -19.83
C ALA A 540 8.07 -23.92 -20.11
N VAL A 541 7.32 -22.93 -19.63
CA VAL A 541 5.89 -22.75 -19.87
C VAL A 541 5.71 -21.50 -20.74
N VAL A 542 5.14 -21.64 -21.93
CA VAL A 542 4.81 -20.52 -22.80
C VAL A 542 3.38 -20.08 -22.53
N VAL A 543 3.19 -18.78 -22.31
CA VAL A 543 1.89 -18.15 -22.04
C VAL A 543 1.62 -17.14 -23.16
N GLY A 544 0.59 -17.39 -23.97
CA GLY A 544 0.26 -16.56 -25.13
C GLY A 544 -1.24 -16.62 -25.48
N ASP A 545 -1.70 -15.63 -26.27
CA ASP A 545 -3.08 -15.56 -26.77
C ASP A 545 -3.27 -16.23 -28.13
N SER A 546 -2.21 -16.33 -28.94
CA SER A 546 -2.32 -16.87 -30.30
C SER A 546 -2.02 -18.35 -30.34
N TYR A 547 -3.06 -19.16 -30.65
CA TYR A 547 -2.90 -20.60 -30.82
C TYR A 547 -1.83 -20.97 -31.84
N THR A 548 -1.83 -20.29 -33.01
CA THR A 548 -0.91 -20.56 -34.11
C THR A 548 0.49 -19.98 -33.94
N LYS A 549 0.64 -18.85 -33.22
CA LYS A 549 1.93 -18.16 -33.06
C LYS A 549 2.63 -18.50 -31.75
N ASP A 550 1.89 -18.86 -30.71
CA ASP A 550 2.45 -19.13 -29.38
C ASP A 550 2.37 -20.61 -29.02
N ILE A 551 1.17 -21.19 -29.09
CA ILE A 551 0.91 -22.52 -28.55
C ILE A 551 1.51 -23.62 -29.43
N LEU A 552 1.16 -23.65 -30.71
CA LEU A 552 1.67 -24.67 -31.64
C LEU A 552 3.20 -24.72 -31.72
N PRO A 553 3.91 -23.59 -31.95
CA PRO A 553 5.37 -23.64 -32.08
C PRO A 553 6.08 -23.94 -30.75
N ALA A 554 5.55 -23.48 -29.62
CA ALA A 554 6.12 -23.79 -28.31
C ALA A 554 5.95 -25.27 -27.96
N HIS A 555 4.76 -25.84 -28.20
CA HIS A 555 4.50 -27.25 -27.99
C HIS A 555 5.39 -28.14 -28.88
N SER A 556 5.65 -27.73 -30.15
CA SER A 556 6.46 -28.50 -31.08
C SER A 556 7.92 -28.73 -30.62
N ILE A 557 8.45 -27.87 -29.75
CA ILE A 557 9.80 -28.02 -29.16
C ILE A 557 9.78 -28.60 -27.75
N GLY A 558 8.60 -28.99 -27.26
CA GLY A 558 8.42 -29.64 -25.96
C GLY A 558 8.21 -28.70 -24.78
N CYS A 559 7.89 -27.40 -25.00
CA CYS A 559 7.44 -26.53 -23.93
C CYS A 559 6.02 -26.89 -23.48
N GLN A 560 5.72 -26.67 -22.23
CA GLN A 560 4.33 -26.61 -21.76
C GLN A 560 3.69 -25.31 -22.23
N THR A 561 2.39 -25.32 -22.39
CA THR A 561 1.65 -24.23 -23.00
C THR A 561 0.42 -23.83 -22.19
N VAL A 562 0.27 -22.54 -21.99
CA VAL A 562 -0.92 -21.92 -21.39
C VAL A 562 -1.50 -20.96 -22.44
N TRP A 563 -2.70 -21.28 -22.90
CA TRP A 563 -3.40 -20.46 -23.86
C TRP A 563 -4.35 -19.51 -23.14
N ILE A 564 -4.09 -18.19 -23.25
CA ILE A 564 -5.06 -17.17 -22.81
C ILE A 564 -6.09 -17.02 -23.92
N LYS A 565 -7.23 -17.68 -23.75
CA LYS A 565 -8.31 -17.70 -24.72
C LYS A 565 -9.26 -16.53 -24.48
N GLY A 566 -9.17 -15.51 -25.32
CA GLY A 566 -10.08 -14.38 -25.37
C GLY A 566 -10.74 -14.26 -26.74
N GLU A 567 -11.06 -13.03 -27.14
CA GLU A 567 -11.70 -12.74 -28.43
C GLU A 567 -10.68 -12.80 -29.57
N GLY A 568 -10.77 -13.85 -30.41
CA GLY A 568 -9.89 -14.08 -31.54
C GLY A 568 -10.17 -13.18 -32.75
N TRP A 569 -9.23 -13.15 -33.72
CA TRP A 569 -9.42 -12.44 -34.99
C TRP A 569 -10.50 -13.06 -35.87
N THR A 570 -10.58 -14.39 -35.88
CA THR A 570 -11.61 -15.22 -36.53
C THR A 570 -12.28 -16.08 -35.47
N ASP A 571 -13.49 -16.48 -35.73
CA ASP A 571 -14.26 -17.36 -34.83
C ASP A 571 -13.86 -18.84 -34.97
N ASP A 572 -12.79 -19.13 -35.75
CA ASP A 572 -12.31 -20.48 -35.99
C ASP A 572 -11.63 -21.04 -34.72
N GLU A 573 -12.27 -22.01 -34.10
CA GLU A 573 -11.67 -22.78 -33.01
C GLU A 573 -10.91 -24.00 -33.59
N PRO A 574 -9.71 -24.30 -33.03
CA PRO A 574 -9.01 -25.53 -33.42
C PRO A 574 -9.85 -26.75 -33.04
N SER A 575 -10.06 -27.67 -33.98
CA SER A 575 -10.78 -28.92 -33.75
C SER A 575 -10.16 -29.78 -32.65
N ASP A 576 -8.83 -29.74 -32.54
CA ASP A 576 -8.02 -30.44 -31.52
C ASP A 576 -7.09 -29.46 -30.83
N CYS A 577 -7.44 -29.05 -29.62
CA CYS A 577 -6.63 -28.13 -28.84
C CYS A 577 -5.51 -28.88 -28.10
N ILE A 578 -4.25 -28.56 -28.41
CA ILE A 578 -3.06 -29.17 -27.80
C ILE A 578 -2.50 -28.34 -26.62
N ALA A 579 -3.14 -27.23 -26.28
CA ALA A 579 -2.71 -26.45 -25.12
C ALA A 579 -2.84 -27.25 -23.82
N ASP A 580 -1.79 -27.25 -22.99
CA ASP A 580 -1.81 -27.98 -21.71
C ASP A 580 -2.82 -27.40 -20.72
N VAL A 581 -3.00 -26.08 -20.76
CA VAL A 581 -3.96 -25.34 -19.93
C VAL A 581 -4.56 -24.20 -20.76
N ILE A 582 -5.87 -23.98 -20.59
CA ILE A 582 -6.58 -22.81 -21.12
C ILE A 582 -6.99 -21.95 -19.93
N ILE A 583 -6.74 -20.65 -20.03
CA ILE A 583 -7.17 -19.62 -19.08
C ILE A 583 -7.86 -18.49 -19.85
N HIS A 584 -8.71 -17.73 -19.17
CA HIS A 584 -9.41 -16.57 -19.75
C HIS A 584 -8.92 -15.23 -19.17
N ASP A 585 -8.20 -15.28 -18.07
CA ASP A 585 -7.55 -14.14 -17.42
C ASP A 585 -6.19 -14.57 -16.88
N LEU A 586 -5.21 -13.66 -16.96
CA LEU A 586 -3.84 -13.98 -16.52
C LEU A 586 -3.76 -14.34 -15.02
N SER A 587 -4.68 -13.85 -14.20
CA SER A 587 -4.73 -14.17 -12.76
C SER A 587 -5.00 -15.65 -12.49
N GLU A 588 -5.68 -16.34 -13.40
CA GLU A 588 -5.93 -17.78 -13.30
C GLU A 588 -4.61 -18.59 -13.34
N LEU A 589 -3.54 -18.03 -13.94
CA LEU A 589 -2.22 -18.66 -13.92
C LEU A 589 -1.71 -18.91 -12.51
N LEU A 590 -2.08 -18.08 -11.55
CA LEU A 590 -1.72 -18.26 -10.13
C LEU A 590 -2.36 -19.50 -9.50
N VAL A 591 -3.50 -19.92 -10.03
CA VAL A 591 -4.24 -21.10 -9.57
C VAL A 591 -3.72 -22.38 -10.25
N VAL A 592 -3.45 -22.31 -11.56
CA VAL A 592 -3.05 -23.49 -12.35
C VAL A 592 -1.56 -23.79 -12.31
N LYS A 593 -0.74 -22.89 -11.80
CA LYS A 593 0.72 -23.04 -11.75
C LYS A 593 1.22 -24.34 -11.10
N ASP A 594 0.50 -24.85 -10.11
CA ASP A 594 0.89 -26.09 -9.42
C ASP A 594 0.64 -27.33 -10.28
N LYS A 595 -0.40 -27.36 -11.11
CA LYS A 595 -0.63 -28.42 -12.10
C LYS A 595 0.45 -28.49 -13.18
N LEU A 596 0.97 -27.32 -13.58
CA LEU A 596 2.08 -27.22 -14.54
C LEU A 596 3.39 -27.75 -13.96
N LYS A 597 3.64 -27.55 -12.66
CA LYS A 597 4.81 -28.10 -11.96
C LYS A 597 4.82 -29.62 -11.86
N GLU A 598 3.67 -30.23 -11.58
CA GLU A 598 3.56 -31.68 -11.45
C GLU A 598 3.95 -32.42 -12.74
N ARG A 599 3.61 -31.87 -13.92
CA ARG A 599 3.98 -32.42 -15.22
C ARG A 599 5.48 -32.26 -15.57
N ILE A 600 6.17 -31.26 -14.98
CA ILE A 600 7.62 -31.07 -15.18
C ILE A 600 8.43 -32.02 -14.26
N SER A 601 7.82 -32.44 -13.14
CA SER A 601 8.49 -33.28 -12.13
C SER A 601 8.33 -34.78 -12.36
N GLY A 602 7.41 -35.22 -13.21
CA GLY A 602 7.18 -36.62 -13.63
C GLY A 602 7.88 -36.95 -14.93
#